data_df6e84f947acc53259a3985b3a1933b4
#
_entry.id   df6e84f947acc53259a3985b3a1933b4
#
_cell.length_a   1.000
_cell.length_b   1.000
_cell.length_c   1.000
_cell.angle_alpha   90.00
_cell.angle_beta   90.00
_cell.angle_gamma   90.00
#
_symmetry.space_group_name_H-M   'P 1'
#
loop_
_entity.id
_entity.type
_entity.pdbx_description
1 polymer ?
#
loop_
_entity_poly.entity_id
_entity_poly.type
_entity_poly.pdbx_seq_one_letter_code
_entity_poly.pdbx_strand_id
1 'polypeptide(L)'
;MGCTSVKFYANIVAEKATLRKLIKLNEEIANTCYVGKESLPVIMEQTEKSVFELLQHRNTGDYVPIKDVVLNALERIEKASKNKGTVTGIPTGFIDLDYKLSGLQPSDLVLIAARPSMGKTAFVLNVAENVAIKQGITTAVFSLEMSNVQLVNRMLSLESSVDADKLRKGRLDSNDWGKLIEG
;
A
#
# COMPACT_ATOMS: atom_id res chain seq x y z
N MET A 1 1.87 -10.60 44.14
CA MET A 1 1.94 -11.80 43.28
C MET A 1 0.65 -12.12 42.47
N GLY A 2 -0.27 -11.18 42.26
CA GLY A 2 -1.58 -11.46 41.67
C GLY A 2 -1.82 -11.07 40.20
N CYS A 3 -1.02 -10.18 39.62
CA CYS A 3 -1.35 -9.56 38.32
C CYS A 3 -0.93 -10.39 37.09
N THR A 4 0.09 -11.22 37.19
CA THR A 4 0.59 -12.07 36.10
C THR A 4 -0.37 -13.20 35.78
N SER A 5 -1.08 -13.72 36.77
CA SER A 5 -2.04 -14.83 36.66
C SER A 5 -3.30 -14.42 35.86
N VAL A 6 -3.82 -13.20 36.07
CA VAL A 6 -5.04 -12.71 35.39
C VAL A 6 -4.82 -12.55 33.89
N LYS A 7 -3.70 -11.94 33.47
CA LYS A 7 -3.35 -11.80 32.04
C LYS A 7 -3.19 -13.17 31.36
N PHE A 8 -2.56 -14.13 32.04
CA PHE A 8 -2.39 -15.47 31.53
C PHE A 8 -3.72 -16.16 31.25
N TYR A 9 -4.64 -16.14 32.23
CA TYR A 9 -5.97 -16.73 32.05
C TYR A 9 -6.81 -15.96 31.02
N ALA A 10 -6.73 -14.64 30.97
CA ALA A 10 -7.40 -13.83 29.96
C ALA A 10 -6.95 -14.21 28.53
N ASN A 11 -5.67 -14.42 28.32
CA ASN A 11 -5.13 -14.86 27.03
C ASN A 11 -5.65 -16.25 26.62
N ILE A 12 -5.69 -17.21 27.56
CA ILE A 12 -6.27 -18.52 27.30
C ILE A 12 -7.74 -18.43 26.90
N VAL A 13 -8.53 -17.62 27.62
CA VAL A 13 -9.94 -17.41 27.30
C VAL A 13 -10.11 -16.77 25.92
N ALA A 14 -9.32 -15.77 25.60
CA ALA A 14 -9.33 -15.09 24.29
C ALA A 14 -8.97 -16.05 23.16
N GLU A 15 -7.91 -16.87 23.34
CA GLU A 15 -7.53 -17.89 22.38
C GLU A 15 -8.66 -18.90 22.11
N LYS A 16 -9.23 -19.46 23.19
CA LYS A 16 -10.34 -20.41 23.07
C LYS A 16 -11.61 -19.78 22.48
N ALA A 17 -11.86 -18.51 22.75
CA ALA A 17 -12.96 -17.78 22.15
C ALA A 17 -12.75 -17.60 20.63
N THR A 18 -11.51 -17.28 20.20
CA THR A 18 -11.16 -17.16 18.79
C THR A 18 -11.30 -18.49 18.06
N LEU A 19 -10.83 -19.59 18.65
CA LEU A 19 -10.99 -20.92 18.08
C LEU A 19 -12.47 -21.30 17.90
N ARG A 20 -13.31 -20.99 18.88
CA ARG A 20 -14.77 -21.22 18.77
C ARG A 20 -15.41 -20.41 17.66
N LYS A 21 -15.01 -19.14 17.48
CA LYS A 21 -15.49 -18.30 16.38
C LYS A 21 -15.06 -18.89 15.03
N LEU A 22 -13.80 -19.36 14.91
CA LEU A 22 -13.32 -20.02 13.70
C LEU A 22 -14.10 -21.29 13.35
N ILE A 23 -14.37 -22.15 14.35
CA ILE A 23 -15.17 -23.37 14.14
C ILE A 23 -16.55 -23.00 13.61
N LYS A 24 -17.24 -22.04 14.28
CA LYS A 24 -18.58 -21.62 13.88
C LYS A 24 -18.60 -21.04 12.46
N LEU A 25 -17.62 -20.19 12.12
CA LEU A 25 -17.49 -19.63 10.77
C LEU A 25 -17.29 -20.73 9.71
N ASN A 26 -16.43 -21.71 9.99
CA ASN A 26 -16.21 -22.84 9.07
C ASN A 26 -17.48 -23.68 8.86
N GLU A 27 -18.28 -23.89 9.91
CA GLU A 27 -19.57 -24.59 9.81
C GLU A 27 -20.58 -23.78 8.95
N GLU A 28 -20.62 -22.45 9.10
CA GLU A 28 -21.46 -21.57 8.29
C GLU A 28 -21.06 -21.60 6.82
N ILE A 29 -19.75 -21.52 6.51
CA ILE A 29 -19.22 -21.61 5.16
C ILE A 29 -19.55 -23.00 4.56
N ALA A 30 -19.31 -24.09 5.28
CA ALA A 30 -19.61 -25.44 4.82
C ALA A 30 -21.10 -25.59 4.50
N ASN A 31 -21.98 -25.12 5.39
CA ASN A 31 -23.42 -25.16 5.15
C ASN A 31 -23.83 -24.37 3.91
N THR A 32 -23.28 -23.18 3.70
CA THR A 32 -23.56 -22.35 2.52
C THR A 32 -23.13 -23.08 1.24
N CYS A 33 -21.97 -23.74 1.25
CA CYS A 33 -21.48 -24.55 0.13
C CYS A 33 -22.38 -25.76 -0.15
N TYR A 34 -22.83 -26.46 0.89
CA TYR A 34 -23.70 -27.64 0.73
C TYR A 34 -25.10 -27.28 0.25
N VAL A 35 -25.65 -26.16 0.71
CA VAL A 35 -26.98 -25.68 0.29
C VAL A 35 -26.98 -25.26 -1.17
N GLY A 36 -25.89 -24.69 -1.68
CA GLY A 36 -25.68 -24.37 -3.09
C GLY A 36 -26.71 -23.40 -3.71
N LYS A 37 -27.32 -22.53 -2.90
CA LYS A 37 -28.35 -21.56 -3.38
C LYS A 37 -27.71 -20.36 -4.07
N GLU A 38 -26.49 -20.02 -3.71
CA GLU A 38 -25.77 -18.85 -4.20
C GLU A 38 -24.72 -19.25 -5.24
N SER A 39 -24.34 -18.30 -6.11
CA SER A 39 -23.28 -18.53 -7.09
C SER A 39 -21.92 -18.58 -6.43
N LEU A 40 -20.98 -19.32 -7.01
CA LEU A 40 -19.62 -19.47 -6.48
C LEU A 40 -18.93 -18.11 -6.17
N PRO A 41 -18.98 -17.08 -7.04
CA PRO A 41 -18.38 -15.79 -6.75
C PRO A 41 -18.94 -15.13 -5.48
N VAL A 42 -20.25 -15.24 -5.24
CA VAL A 42 -20.91 -14.67 -4.05
C VAL A 42 -20.46 -15.39 -2.79
N ILE A 43 -20.38 -16.73 -2.84
CA ILE A 43 -19.90 -17.55 -1.70
C ILE A 43 -18.45 -17.18 -1.37
N MET A 44 -17.59 -17.00 -2.38
CA MET A 44 -16.20 -16.60 -2.18
C MET A 44 -16.09 -15.23 -1.52
N GLU A 45 -16.82 -14.24 -2.03
CA GLU A 45 -16.83 -12.88 -1.47
C GLU A 45 -17.30 -12.86 -0.01
N GLN A 46 -18.38 -13.57 0.31
CA GLN A 46 -18.88 -13.69 1.68
C GLN A 46 -17.87 -14.37 2.61
N THR A 47 -17.21 -15.42 2.11
CA THR A 47 -16.18 -16.14 2.86
C THR A 47 -15.00 -15.22 3.18
N GLU A 48 -14.46 -14.52 2.17
CA GLU A 48 -13.37 -13.57 2.34
C GLU A 48 -13.72 -12.49 3.38
N LYS A 49 -14.90 -11.90 3.26
CA LYS A 49 -15.39 -10.87 4.18
C LYS A 49 -15.46 -11.39 5.62
N SER A 50 -16.05 -12.55 5.83
CA SER A 50 -16.24 -13.12 7.17
C SER A 50 -14.92 -13.53 7.83
N VAL A 51 -13.97 -14.08 7.05
CA VAL A 51 -12.61 -14.39 7.53
C VAL A 51 -11.86 -13.09 7.86
N PHE A 52 -11.97 -12.08 7.01
CA PHE A 52 -11.30 -10.79 7.22
C PHE A 52 -11.81 -10.08 8.48
N GLU A 53 -13.13 -10.05 8.71
CA GLU A 53 -13.73 -9.49 9.93
C GLU A 53 -13.23 -10.20 11.19
N LEU A 54 -13.12 -11.53 11.16
CA LEU A 54 -12.59 -12.31 12.27
C LEU A 54 -11.12 -12.01 12.58
N LEU A 55 -10.30 -11.77 11.53
CA LEU A 55 -8.89 -11.42 11.65
C LEU A 55 -8.71 -9.97 12.13
N GLN A 56 -9.55 -9.04 11.69
CA GLN A 56 -9.50 -7.65 12.15
C GLN A 56 -9.79 -7.51 13.65
N HIS A 57 -10.72 -8.30 14.20
CA HIS A 57 -10.96 -8.31 15.64
C HIS A 57 -9.78 -8.79 16.49
N ARG A 58 -8.80 -9.45 15.87
CA ARG A 58 -7.54 -9.83 16.53
C ARG A 58 -6.55 -8.66 16.64
N ASN A 59 -6.70 -7.66 15.78
CA ASN A 59 -5.86 -6.46 15.71
C ASN A 59 -6.52 -5.24 16.37
N THR A 60 -7.47 -5.41 17.31
CA THR A 60 -7.82 -4.32 18.22
C THR A 60 -6.58 -4.03 19.05
N GLY A 61 -5.80 -3.07 18.52
CA GLY A 61 -4.47 -2.74 18.96
C GLY A 61 -4.42 -2.56 20.47
N ASP A 62 -3.36 -3.06 21.06
CA ASP A 62 -3.00 -2.73 22.43
C ASP A 62 -3.08 -1.21 22.57
N TYR A 63 -3.81 -0.73 23.57
CA TYR A 63 -3.81 0.69 23.92
C TYR A 63 -2.38 1.12 24.18
N VAL A 64 -1.86 1.98 23.31
CA VAL A 64 -0.54 2.56 23.49
C VAL A 64 -0.65 3.67 24.52
N PRO A 65 0.12 3.63 25.60
CA PRO A 65 0.11 4.71 26.59
C PRO A 65 0.47 6.04 25.91
N ILE A 66 -0.28 7.09 26.22
CA ILE A 66 -0.07 8.42 25.63
C ILE A 66 1.37 8.91 25.83
N LYS A 67 2.00 8.52 26.92
CA LYS A 67 3.41 8.82 27.20
C LYS A 67 4.34 8.36 26.08
N ASP A 68 4.14 7.12 25.59
CA ASP A 68 4.99 6.53 24.54
C ASP A 68 4.73 7.22 23.19
N VAL A 69 3.47 7.59 22.92
CA VAL A 69 3.09 8.37 21.74
C VAL A 69 3.75 9.75 21.76
N VAL A 70 3.74 10.44 22.91
CA VAL A 70 4.37 11.75 23.08
C VAL A 70 5.89 11.66 22.90
N LEU A 71 6.55 10.67 23.47
CA LEU A 71 8.00 10.47 23.28
C LEU A 71 8.35 10.27 21.81
N ASN A 72 7.63 9.41 21.11
CA ASN A 72 7.80 9.22 19.66
C ASN A 72 7.55 10.50 18.84
N ALA A 73 6.55 11.29 19.23
CA ALA A 73 6.28 12.58 18.57
C ALA A 73 7.42 13.58 18.79
N LEU A 74 7.95 13.67 20.01
CA LEU A 74 9.09 14.54 20.32
C LEU A 74 10.34 14.14 19.53
N GLU A 75 10.65 12.85 19.42
CA GLU A 75 11.77 12.36 18.62
C GLU A 75 11.62 12.74 17.13
N ARG A 76 10.40 12.64 16.58
CA ARG A 76 10.11 13.07 15.20
C ARG A 76 10.32 14.56 15.02
N ILE A 77 9.85 15.39 15.96
CA ILE A 77 10.03 16.85 15.94
C ILE A 77 11.53 17.20 16.04
N GLU A 78 12.28 16.53 16.92
CA GLU A 78 13.71 16.76 17.05
C GLU A 78 14.48 16.41 15.77
N LYS A 79 14.16 15.26 15.14
CA LYS A 79 14.73 14.86 13.84
C LYS A 79 14.42 15.89 12.76
N ALA A 80 13.17 16.35 12.68
CA ALA A 80 12.76 17.35 11.71
C ALA A 80 13.47 18.71 11.94
N SER A 81 13.66 19.12 13.20
CA SER A 81 14.37 20.34 13.56
C SER A 81 15.87 20.31 13.19
N LYS A 82 16.51 19.14 13.30
CA LYS A 82 17.92 18.96 12.90
C LYS A 82 18.10 18.98 11.38
N ASN A 83 17.10 18.56 10.63
CA ASN A 83 17.09 18.49 9.16
C ASN A 83 16.52 19.79 8.55
N LYS A 84 17.10 20.95 8.89
CA LYS A 84 16.66 22.25 8.36
C LYS A 84 16.61 22.24 6.83
N GLY A 85 15.39 22.22 6.26
CA GLY A 85 15.16 22.36 4.81
C GLY A 85 15.14 21.07 4.02
N THR A 86 15.28 19.91 4.63
CA THR A 86 15.09 18.61 3.98
C THR A 86 13.64 18.12 4.13
N VAL A 87 13.17 17.43 3.12
CA VAL A 87 11.87 16.75 3.08
C VAL A 87 11.85 15.72 4.22
N THR A 88 10.83 15.77 5.09
CA THR A 88 10.72 14.87 6.25
C THR A 88 10.09 13.52 5.90
N GLY A 89 9.26 13.50 4.86
CA GLY A 89 8.64 12.31 4.28
C GLY A 89 9.42 11.76 3.09
N ILE A 90 8.78 10.91 2.32
CA ILE A 90 9.32 10.32 1.09
C ILE A 90 9.24 11.38 -0.03
N PRO A 91 10.35 11.79 -0.65
CA PRO A 91 10.32 12.78 -1.73
C PRO A 91 9.59 12.24 -2.97
N THR A 92 8.71 13.07 -3.52
CA THR A 92 8.00 12.75 -4.76
C THR A 92 8.88 12.91 -6.02
N GLY A 93 9.96 13.68 -5.91
CA GLY A 93 10.83 14.08 -7.02
C GLY A 93 10.43 15.40 -7.68
N PHE A 94 9.32 16.01 -7.25
CA PHE A 94 8.88 17.34 -7.69
C PHE A 94 9.18 18.34 -6.58
N ILE A 95 10.22 19.16 -6.75
CA ILE A 95 10.79 20.05 -5.73
C ILE A 95 9.74 20.94 -5.08
N ASP A 96 8.91 21.61 -5.88
CA ASP A 96 7.88 22.52 -5.37
C ASP A 96 6.77 21.79 -4.61
N LEU A 97 6.45 20.57 -5.03
CA LEU A 97 5.48 19.71 -4.35
C LEU A 97 6.05 19.22 -3.02
N ASP A 98 7.29 18.75 -3.04
CA ASP A 98 8.00 18.28 -1.86
C ASP A 98 8.17 19.39 -0.82
N TYR A 99 8.44 20.61 -1.27
CA TYR A 99 8.49 21.79 -0.39
C TYR A 99 7.14 22.06 0.29
N LYS A 100 6.02 21.93 -0.45
CA LYS A 100 4.68 22.18 0.09
C LYS A 100 4.17 21.05 0.99
N LEU A 101 4.45 19.79 0.65
CA LEU A 101 3.97 18.61 1.37
C LEU A 101 4.95 18.11 2.44
N SER A 102 6.21 18.60 2.41
CA SER A 102 7.33 18.00 3.14
C SER A 102 7.55 16.53 2.80
N GLY A 103 7.23 16.14 1.55
CA GLY A 103 7.19 14.77 1.06
C GLY A 103 5.93 13.99 1.47
N LEU A 104 5.84 12.73 1.03
CA LEU A 104 4.75 11.84 1.39
C LEU A 104 4.96 11.31 2.81
N GLN A 105 4.02 11.58 3.71
CA GLN A 105 4.13 11.16 5.10
C GLN A 105 3.56 9.76 5.33
N PRO A 106 4.07 8.99 6.30
CA PRO A 106 3.48 7.70 6.68
C PRO A 106 2.02 7.86 7.11
N SER A 107 1.17 6.95 6.67
CA SER A 107 -0.26 6.89 6.96
C SER A 107 -1.12 7.95 6.26
N ASP A 108 -0.55 8.79 5.40
CA ASP A 108 -1.33 9.75 4.61
C ASP A 108 -2.01 9.09 3.41
N LEU A 109 -3.24 9.50 3.14
CA LEU A 109 -3.95 9.26 1.90
C LEU A 109 -3.87 10.51 1.01
N VAL A 110 -3.07 10.44 -0.04
CA VAL A 110 -2.93 11.54 -1.00
C VAL A 110 -3.80 11.30 -2.22
N LEU A 111 -4.75 12.20 -2.49
CA LEU A 111 -5.66 12.11 -3.64
C LEU A 111 -5.19 13.01 -4.77
N ILE A 112 -5.04 12.45 -5.97
CA ILE A 112 -4.68 13.17 -7.19
C ILE A 112 -5.85 13.10 -8.15
N ALA A 113 -6.48 14.26 -8.40
CA ALA A 113 -7.60 14.37 -9.30
C ALA A 113 -7.24 15.22 -10.52
N ALA A 114 -7.67 14.78 -11.69
CA ALA A 114 -7.52 15.51 -12.95
C ALA A 114 -8.64 15.10 -13.92
N ARG A 115 -8.93 15.97 -14.88
CA ARG A 115 -9.83 15.62 -15.99
C ARG A 115 -9.25 14.46 -16.82
N PRO A 116 -10.07 13.69 -17.52
CA PRO A 116 -9.58 12.64 -18.42
C PRO A 116 -8.49 13.16 -19.35
N SER A 117 -7.48 12.36 -19.64
CA SER A 117 -6.35 12.66 -20.54
C SER A 117 -5.40 13.79 -20.10
N MET A 118 -5.52 14.30 -18.87
CA MET A 118 -4.63 15.36 -18.35
C MET A 118 -3.33 14.83 -17.73
N GLY A 119 -3.00 13.55 -17.91
CA GLY A 119 -1.73 12.98 -17.45
C GLY A 119 -1.70 12.50 -16.00
N LYS A 120 -2.85 12.32 -15.33
CA LYS A 120 -2.93 11.80 -13.95
C LYS A 120 -2.06 10.55 -13.74
N THR A 121 -2.23 9.53 -14.57
CA THR A 121 -1.46 8.28 -14.47
C THR A 121 0.02 8.48 -14.75
N ALA A 122 0.38 9.34 -15.70
CA ALA A 122 1.77 9.68 -15.98
C ALA A 122 2.43 10.35 -14.76
N PHE A 123 1.76 11.29 -14.12
CA PHE A 123 2.26 11.95 -12.91
C PHE A 123 2.47 10.93 -11.77
N VAL A 124 1.48 10.05 -11.51
CA VAL A 124 1.60 9.03 -10.45
C VAL A 124 2.75 8.07 -10.74
N LEU A 125 2.95 7.66 -11.99
CA LEU A 125 4.07 6.79 -12.38
C LEU A 125 5.42 7.49 -12.19
N ASN A 126 5.55 8.78 -12.52
CA ASN A 126 6.78 9.54 -12.25
C ASN A 126 7.10 9.58 -10.75
N VAL A 127 6.09 9.79 -9.89
CA VAL A 127 6.28 9.72 -8.43
C VAL A 127 6.72 8.32 -8.01
N ALA A 128 6.02 7.27 -8.49
CA ALA A 128 6.32 5.88 -8.16
C ALA A 128 7.76 5.49 -8.59
N GLU A 129 8.19 5.90 -9.78
CA GLU A 129 9.52 5.69 -10.32
C GLU A 129 10.58 6.40 -9.47
N ASN A 130 10.39 7.68 -9.17
CA ASN A 130 11.30 8.41 -8.30
C ASN A 130 11.45 7.76 -6.92
N VAL A 131 10.34 7.30 -6.32
CA VAL A 131 10.35 6.64 -5.02
C VAL A 131 11.01 5.27 -5.10
N ALA A 132 10.69 4.46 -6.11
CA ALA A 132 11.19 3.10 -6.23
C ALA A 132 12.66 3.07 -6.67
N ILE A 133 13.02 3.82 -7.73
CA ILE A 133 14.35 3.75 -8.37
C ILE A 133 15.32 4.67 -7.64
N LYS A 134 15.00 5.97 -7.49
CA LYS A 134 15.94 6.94 -6.93
C LYS A 134 16.06 6.87 -5.41
N GLN A 135 14.96 6.55 -4.72
CA GLN A 135 14.97 6.42 -3.25
C GLN A 135 15.17 4.97 -2.77
N GLY A 136 15.06 3.98 -3.65
CA GLY A 136 15.18 2.55 -3.30
C GLY A 136 14.05 2.05 -2.38
N ILE A 137 12.90 2.72 -2.36
CA ILE A 137 11.78 2.38 -1.48
C ILE A 137 10.79 1.51 -2.24
N THR A 138 10.45 0.35 -1.69
CA THR A 138 9.48 -0.57 -2.29
C THR A 138 8.14 0.12 -2.53
N THR A 139 7.68 0.11 -3.78
CA THR A 139 6.46 0.76 -4.21
C THR A 139 5.53 -0.26 -4.89
N ALA A 140 4.27 -0.29 -4.49
CA ALA A 140 3.25 -1.13 -5.11
C ALA A 140 2.26 -0.26 -5.90
N VAL A 141 1.99 -0.65 -7.15
CA VAL A 141 1.05 0.06 -8.03
C VAL A 141 -0.15 -0.84 -8.32
N PHE A 142 -1.35 -0.36 -8.00
CA PHE A 142 -2.62 -1.02 -8.30
C PHE A 142 -3.35 -0.21 -9.37
N SER A 143 -3.67 -0.84 -10.51
CA SER A 143 -4.36 -0.18 -11.61
C SER A 143 -5.61 -0.95 -12.01
N LEU A 144 -6.74 -0.23 -12.09
CA LEU A 144 -8.02 -0.75 -12.56
C LEU A 144 -8.31 -0.35 -14.02
N GLU A 145 -7.53 0.57 -14.59
CA GLU A 145 -7.75 1.13 -15.94
C GLU A 145 -6.73 0.59 -16.96
N MET A 146 -5.48 0.43 -16.55
CA MET A 146 -4.38 0.05 -17.45
C MET A 146 -3.79 -1.29 -17.05
N SER A 147 -3.38 -2.10 -18.05
CA SER A 147 -2.65 -3.34 -17.80
C SER A 147 -1.22 -3.05 -17.29
N ASN A 148 -0.64 -4.03 -16.60
CA ASN A 148 0.74 -3.97 -16.10
C ASN A 148 1.75 -3.70 -17.23
N VAL A 149 1.59 -4.33 -18.40
CA VAL A 149 2.45 -4.10 -19.57
C VAL A 149 2.39 -2.65 -20.06
N GLN A 150 1.19 -2.04 -20.06
CA GLN A 150 1.04 -0.63 -20.46
C GLN A 150 1.70 0.32 -19.45
N LEU A 151 1.63 0.01 -18.16
CA LEU A 151 2.29 0.79 -17.11
C LEU A 151 3.81 0.70 -17.25
N VAL A 152 4.35 -0.50 -17.42
CA VAL A 152 5.79 -0.73 -17.61
C VAL A 152 6.30 -0.04 -18.87
N ASN A 153 5.58 -0.12 -19.99
CA ASN A 153 5.98 0.59 -21.24
C ASN A 153 6.04 2.11 -21.03
N ARG A 154 5.17 2.67 -20.20
CA ARG A 154 5.25 4.10 -19.85
C ARG A 154 6.45 4.41 -18.98
N MET A 155 6.76 3.58 -17.99
CA MET A 155 7.94 3.75 -17.15
C MET A 155 9.22 3.63 -17.97
N LEU A 156 9.32 2.63 -18.85
CA LEU A 156 10.43 2.49 -19.79
C LEU A 156 10.60 3.73 -20.70
N SER A 157 9.49 4.28 -21.20
CA SER A 157 9.53 5.52 -22.01
C SER A 157 10.02 6.71 -21.19
N LEU A 158 9.65 6.81 -19.91
CA LEU A 158 10.08 7.88 -19.03
C LEU A 158 11.58 7.79 -18.73
N GLU A 159 12.07 6.61 -18.32
CA GLU A 159 13.45 6.42 -17.91
C GLU A 159 14.42 6.49 -19.10
N SER A 160 14.10 5.79 -20.19
CA SER A 160 14.93 5.77 -21.38
C SER A 160 14.82 7.02 -22.26
N SER A 161 13.85 7.91 -22.01
CA SER A 161 13.51 9.02 -22.91
C SER A 161 13.21 8.59 -24.35
N VAL A 162 12.74 7.37 -24.56
CA VAL A 162 12.27 6.86 -25.85
C VAL A 162 10.78 7.12 -25.99
N ASP A 163 10.37 7.57 -27.17
CA ASP A 163 8.97 7.90 -27.45
C ASP A 163 8.04 6.68 -27.24
N ALA A 164 7.00 6.88 -26.43
CA ALA A 164 6.04 5.81 -26.10
C ALA A 164 5.32 5.24 -27.33
N ASP A 165 5.16 6.02 -28.40
CA ASP A 165 4.53 5.57 -29.64
C ASP A 165 5.47 4.67 -30.44
N LYS A 166 6.79 4.94 -30.40
CA LYS A 166 7.81 4.04 -30.95
C LYS A 166 7.82 2.69 -30.22
N LEU A 167 7.78 2.72 -28.88
CA LEU A 167 7.69 1.51 -28.06
C LEU A 167 6.45 0.69 -28.40
N ARG A 168 5.30 1.35 -28.45
CA ARG A 168 4.03 0.69 -28.75
C ARG A 168 3.98 0.07 -30.15
N LYS A 169 4.60 0.73 -31.15
CA LYS A 169 4.59 0.27 -32.55
C LYS A 169 5.76 -0.66 -32.86
N GLY A 170 6.69 -0.87 -31.95
CA GLY A 170 7.90 -1.66 -32.18
C GLY A 170 8.85 -1.04 -33.22
N ARG A 171 8.81 0.29 -33.41
CA ARG A 171 9.66 1.03 -34.39
C ARG A 171 10.86 1.64 -33.67
N LEU A 172 11.71 0.78 -33.14
CA LEU A 172 12.90 1.16 -32.40
C LEU A 172 14.13 1.05 -33.29
N ASP A 173 14.97 2.06 -33.27
CA ASP A 173 16.29 2.02 -33.88
C ASP A 173 17.37 1.49 -32.91
N SER A 174 18.59 1.31 -33.37
CA SER A 174 19.69 0.79 -32.54
C SER A 174 20.03 1.71 -31.37
N ASN A 175 19.82 3.02 -31.51
CA ASN A 175 20.05 4.00 -30.45
C ASN A 175 18.91 3.94 -29.39
N ASP A 176 17.66 3.75 -29.84
CA ASP A 176 16.52 3.56 -28.94
C ASP A 176 16.70 2.29 -28.09
N TRP A 177 17.22 1.19 -28.69
CA TRP A 177 17.53 -0.03 -27.95
C TRP A 177 18.65 0.16 -26.94
N GLY A 178 19.69 0.93 -27.27
CA GLY A 178 20.75 1.29 -26.32
C GLY A 178 20.20 1.99 -25.10
N LYS A 179 19.37 3.02 -25.29
CA LYS A 179 18.73 3.78 -24.20
C LYS A 179 17.81 2.93 -23.32
N LEU A 180 17.09 1.96 -23.91
CA LEU A 180 16.22 1.05 -23.17
C LEU A 180 16.98 0.05 -22.29
N ILE A 181 18.21 -0.29 -22.65
CA ILE A 181 19.06 -1.21 -21.88
C ILE A 181 19.80 -0.48 -20.76
N GLU A 182 20.09 0.80 -20.97
CA GLU A 182 20.78 1.65 -19.98
C GLU A 182 19.84 2.19 -18.90
N GLY A 183 18.55 2.42 -19.20
CA GLY A 183 17.52 2.86 -18.27
C GLY A 183 16.83 1.67 -17.58
#